data_af82a19357f401c276383c7c3de12352
#
_entry.id   af82a19357f401c276383c7c3de12352
#
_cell.length_a   1.000
_cell.length_b   1.000
_cell.length_c   1.000
_cell.angle_alpha   90.00
_cell.angle_beta   90.00
_cell.angle_gamma   90.00
#
_symmetry.space_group_name_H-M   'P 1'
#
loop_
_entity.id
_entity.type
_entity.pdbx_description
1 polymer ?
#
loop_
_entity_poly.entity_id
_entity_poly.type
_entity_poly.pdbx_seq_one_letter_code
_entity_poly.pdbx_strand_id
1 'polypeptide(L)'
;MRLQPDAKRLAVFAYFDEDGIVDDYIPYLVQAVGRHCTEQIAVINGTLTPESEAKLRPYVTRILYRENEGFDITGYKTGLFSVQDRWNAFDEVLFYNQTIFGPVCPLDEMFRTMGQKDVDFWGLTRHKGARHASWDIAESIAPHVQSFFFAVRKSMLCTPEFLAYWEDLPPIKTYWDAVGKHEVVFTKHFADLGFSWDVYIHTEDLEAYNDYPMMGMPALLLGERGCPFFKRKSFLMPRRMYSMVPQGEAPRQLWDYLKEHTDYPLELVAQNLTRTGDITTVTNALTPYYDLPAAKAAADGTALVLWFDRDELGELLCRAARLQKNARVFALFSSEALMERWLPLLPAGTQSTLSNISGLRAIFTHLWEAVKEFPYLLYLNNGLPLLIEEFADATTLEMAVESLARADCAAFLQANPAYGLVIPPVGRHQECLSTGLNWPKMSGKLKARLAAAGIAVPLGEKHAGLALRGSMFFARTQALAPLARFAFCKSDCRGNYPAEEFLPPLAAQAGGYLTAFSCRAHTAFNLLANESNLLTEYNELWATPIRRGPDTVIFRMKAIRDFYYERRFQMTLQQAFAAKLSLKQKLWITLQIWLKPETFARLRGKREEEEAPQDLLD
;
A
#
# COMPACT_ATOMS: atom_id res chain seq x y z
N MET A 1 -8.10 27.31 -31.65
CA MET A 1 -6.92 27.93 -32.35
C MET A 1 -5.75 26.92 -32.34
N ARG A 2 -5.10 26.68 -33.49
CA ARG A 2 -3.91 25.79 -33.55
C ARG A 2 -2.70 26.52 -33.04
N LEU A 3 -1.82 25.81 -32.33
CA LEU A 3 -0.56 26.37 -31.80
C LEU A 3 0.57 26.20 -32.79
N GLN A 4 1.49 27.16 -32.80
CA GLN A 4 2.77 27.04 -33.52
C GLN A 4 3.75 26.16 -32.70
N PRO A 5 4.77 25.57 -33.34
CA PRO A 5 5.75 24.74 -32.62
C PRO A 5 6.50 25.48 -31.52
N ASP A 6 6.68 26.77 -31.62
CA ASP A 6 7.34 27.68 -30.68
C ASP A 6 6.39 28.35 -29.68
N ALA A 7 5.16 27.85 -29.54
CA ALA A 7 4.15 28.40 -28.65
C ALA A 7 4.66 28.58 -27.23
N LYS A 8 4.42 29.76 -26.69
CA LYS A 8 4.81 30.11 -25.30
C LYS A 8 3.81 29.52 -24.32
N ARG A 9 4.26 28.55 -23.54
CA ARG A 9 3.48 27.89 -22.51
C ARG A 9 3.91 28.31 -21.11
N LEU A 10 2.93 28.62 -20.28
CA LEU A 10 3.07 28.68 -18.83
C LEU A 10 2.58 27.37 -18.24
N ALA A 11 3.31 26.76 -17.31
CA ALA A 11 2.80 25.68 -16.50
C ALA A 11 2.57 26.13 -15.05
N VAL A 12 1.44 25.75 -14.48
CA VAL A 12 1.12 25.92 -13.05
C VAL A 12 1.02 24.54 -12.43
N PHE A 13 1.98 24.22 -11.58
CA PHE A 13 2.06 22.96 -10.85
C PHE A 13 1.57 23.16 -9.42
N ALA A 14 0.47 22.51 -9.04
CA ALA A 14 -0.02 22.52 -7.66
C ALA A 14 0.53 21.33 -6.88
N TYR A 15 1.09 21.60 -5.71
CA TYR A 15 1.73 20.59 -4.85
C TYR A 15 1.29 20.71 -3.39
N PHE A 16 1.08 19.55 -2.76
CA PHE A 16 0.84 19.40 -1.32
C PHE A 16 1.48 18.11 -0.81
N ASP A 17 2.14 18.21 0.32
CA ASP A 17 2.56 17.07 1.14
C ASP A 17 2.48 17.46 2.61
N GLU A 18 1.94 16.58 3.45
CA GLU A 18 1.69 16.87 4.88
C GLU A 18 2.99 17.15 5.64
N ASP A 19 4.07 16.45 5.29
CA ASP A 19 5.39 16.56 5.90
C ASP A 19 6.31 17.55 5.15
N GLY A 20 5.84 18.15 4.06
CA GLY A 20 6.63 19.03 3.19
C GLY A 20 7.73 18.33 2.40
N ILE A 21 7.55 17.04 2.12
CA ILE A 21 8.55 16.19 1.45
C ILE A 21 8.24 16.11 -0.04
N VAL A 22 9.24 16.38 -0.86
CA VAL A 22 9.21 16.18 -2.32
C VAL A 22 9.86 14.83 -2.66
N ASP A 23 9.04 13.84 -3.00
CA ASP A 23 9.51 12.54 -3.52
C ASP A 23 10.14 12.69 -4.89
N ASP A 24 11.07 11.81 -5.25
CA ASP A 24 11.90 11.94 -6.45
C ASP A 24 11.13 11.85 -7.77
N TYR A 25 9.91 11.28 -7.77
CA TYR A 25 9.04 11.30 -8.96
C TYR A 25 8.56 12.72 -9.32
N ILE A 26 8.50 13.65 -8.36
CA ILE A 26 8.06 15.03 -8.58
C ILE A 26 9.07 15.82 -9.44
N PRO A 27 10.38 15.89 -9.10
CA PRO A 27 11.37 16.48 -10.00
C PRO A 27 11.36 15.83 -11.38
N TYR A 28 11.20 14.51 -11.46
CA TYR A 28 11.13 13.79 -12.73
C TYR A 28 9.95 14.28 -13.59
N LEU A 29 8.74 14.36 -13.00
CA LEU A 29 7.54 14.87 -13.64
C LEU A 29 7.69 16.34 -14.06
N VAL A 30 8.11 17.19 -13.11
CA VAL A 30 8.22 18.66 -13.31
C VAL A 30 9.26 18.99 -14.35
N GLN A 31 10.40 18.30 -14.36
CA GLN A 31 11.42 18.47 -15.39
C GLN A 31 10.91 18.11 -16.78
N ALA A 32 10.19 17.00 -16.90
CA ALA A 32 9.66 16.54 -18.20
C ALA A 32 8.61 17.51 -18.77
N VAL A 33 7.69 17.99 -17.95
CA VAL A 33 6.70 18.99 -18.37
C VAL A 33 7.36 20.33 -18.69
N GLY A 34 8.34 20.76 -17.87
CA GLY A 34 9.04 22.03 -18.04
C GLY A 34 9.78 22.18 -19.37
N ARG A 35 10.21 21.07 -19.99
CA ARG A 35 10.86 21.10 -21.34
C ARG A 35 9.93 21.62 -22.44
N HIS A 36 8.63 21.59 -22.22
CA HIS A 36 7.62 22.07 -23.16
C HIS A 36 7.02 23.42 -22.76
N CYS A 37 7.54 24.06 -21.72
CA CYS A 37 7.04 25.31 -21.17
C CYS A 37 8.11 26.41 -21.19
N THR A 38 7.68 27.64 -21.45
CA THR A 38 8.54 28.82 -21.35
C THR A 38 8.77 29.21 -19.89
N GLU A 39 7.74 29.05 -19.07
CA GLU A 39 7.76 29.30 -17.63
C GLU A 39 7.01 28.20 -16.89
N GLN A 40 7.47 27.90 -15.68
CA GLN A 40 6.83 26.92 -14.82
C GLN A 40 6.77 27.43 -13.38
N ILE A 41 5.59 27.55 -12.83
CA ILE A 41 5.36 28.02 -11.46
C ILE A 41 4.90 26.83 -10.60
N ALA A 42 5.61 26.53 -9.53
CA ALA A 42 5.14 25.61 -8.51
C ALA A 42 4.39 26.37 -7.42
N VAL A 43 3.19 25.93 -7.11
CA VAL A 43 2.37 26.46 -6.01
C VAL A 43 2.30 25.39 -4.92
N ILE A 44 2.87 25.69 -3.78
CA ILE A 44 2.99 24.79 -2.64
C ILE A 44 1.88 25.14 -1.64
N ASN A 45 0.94 24.22 -1.43
CA ASN A 45 -0.04 24.28 -0.37
C ASN A 45 0.62 23.83 0.95
N GLY A 46 0.96 24.73 1.83
CA GLY A 46 1.75 24.48 3.04
C GLY A 46 3.22 24.91 2.89
N THR A 47 4.12 24.10 3.38
CA THR A 47 5.57 24.37 3.40
C THR A 47 6.35 23.17 2.83
N LEU A 48 7.59 23.41 2.41
CA LEU A 48 8.54 22.36 2.04
C LEU A 48 9.69 22.32 3.05
N THR A 49 10.30 21.15 3.23
CA THR A 49 11.62 21.09 3.87
C THR A 49 12.66 21.75 2.97
N PRO A 50 13.79 22.25 3.53
CA PRO A 50 14.87 22.84 2.71
C PRO A 50 15.39 21.90 1.63
N GLU A 51 15.50 20.60 1.94
CA GLU A 51 15.95 19.56 1.02
C GLU A 51 14.94 19.35 -0.12
N SER A 52 13.64 19.38 0.22
CA SER A 52 12.55 19.25 -0.75
C SER A 52 12.47 20.45 -1.69
N GLU A 53 12.62 21.66 -1.14
CA GLU A 53 12.68 22.86 -1.98
C GLU A 53 13.88 22.83 -2.91
N ALA A 54 15.06 22.42 -2.42
CA ALA A 54 16.28 22.30 -3.23
C ALA A 54 16.12 21.32 -4.39
N LYS A 55 15.36 20.22 -4.20
CA LYS A 55 15.03 19.25 -5.26
C LYS A 55 14.15 19.84 -6.36
N LEU A 56 13.19 20.69 -6.00
CA LEU A 56 12.21 21.24 -6.94
C LEU A 56 12.71 22.48 -7.68
N ARG A 57 13.46 23.33 -7.01
CA ARG A 57 13.90 24.66 -7.49
C ARG A 57 14.59 24.65 -8.87
N PRO A 58 15.44 23.68 -9.24
CA PRO A 58 16.10 23.67 -10.55
C PRO A 58 15.14 23.56 -11.74
N TYR A 59 13.92 23.10 -11.53
CA TYR A 59 12.95 22.76 -12.59
C TYR A 59 11.80 23.75 -12.69
N VAL A 60 11.74 24.77 -11.83
CA VAL A 60 10.66 25.75 -11.83
C VAL A 60 11.21 27.18 -11.87
N THR A 61 10.49 28.07 -12.54
CA THR A 61 10.84 29.50 -12.61
C THR A 61 10.60 30.18 -11.27
N ARG A 62 9.51 29.79 -10.61
CA ARG A 62 9.08 30.38 -9.31
C ARG A 62 8.46 29.31 -8.43
N ILE A 63 8.63 29.46 -7.10
CA ILE A 63 7.91 28.72 -6.07
C ILE A 63 7.07 29.73 -5.31
N LEU A 64 5.78 29.48 -5.20
CA LEU A 64 4.82 30.26 -4.43
C LEU A 64 4.33 29.40 -3.29
N TYR A 65 4.32 29.95 -2.08
CA TYR A 65 3.78 29.30 -0.91
C TYR A 65 2.43 29.89 -0.54
N ARG A 66 1.52 29.05 -0.08
CA ARG A 66 0.22 29.45 0.42
C ARG A 66 -0.26 28.48 1.52
N GLU A 67 -1.25 28.92 2.29
CA GLU A 67 -1.92 28.04 3.25
C GLU A 67 -2.60 26.87 2.52
N ASN A 68 -2.65 25.70 3.17
CA ASN A 68 -3.28 24.51 2.59
C ASN A 68 -4.81 24.60 2.69
N GLU A 69 -5.40 25.45 1.85
CA GLU A 69 -6.83 25.64 1.71
C GLU A 69 -7.24 25.51 0.24
N GLY A 70 -8.39 24.90 -0.04
CA GLY A 70 -8.96 24.84 -1.39
C GLY A 70 -8.25 23.93 -2.36
N PHE A 71 -7.45 22.97 -1.88
CA PHE A 71 -6.81 21.92 -2.66
C PHE A 71 -5.95 22.44 -3.82
N ASP A 72 -5.80 21.65 -4.88
CA ASP A 72 -5.07 22.00 -6.11
C ASP A 72 -5.73 23.16 -6.89
N ILE A 73 -7.05 23.24 -6.84
CA ILE A 73 -7.81 24.26 -7.58
C ILE A 73 -7.42 25.68 -7.16
N THR A 74 -7.35 25.92 -5.85
CA THR A 74 -6.92 27.25 -5.35
C THR A 74 -5.41 27.46 -5.58
N GLY A 75 -4.62 26.37 -5.61
CA GLY A 75 -3.23 26.43 -6.06
C GLY A 75 -3.13 26.89 -7.53
N TYR A 76 -3.95 26.35 -8.41
CA TYR A 76 -4.03 26.78 -9.81
C TYR A 76 -4.40 28.26 -9.94
N LYS A 77 -5.45 28.70 -9.21
CA LYS A 77 -5.82 30.13 -9.14
C LYS A 77 -4.63 31.00 -8.71
N THR A 78 -3.96 30.62 -7.63
CA THR A 78 -2.82 31.39 -7.10
C THR A 78 -1.69 31.50 -8.14
N GLY A 79 -1.31 30.41 -8.78
CA GLY A 79 -0.27 30.41 -9.81
C GLY A 79 -0.66 31.23 -11.04
N LEU A 80 -1.88 31.06 -11.52
CA LEU A 80 -2.42 31.78 -12.66
C LEU A 80 -2.45 33.30 -12.39
N PHE A 81 -3.02 33.74 -11.26
CA PHE A 81 -3.14 35.15 -10.93
C PHE A 81 -1.80 35.81 -10.58
N SER A 82 -0.77 35.06 -10.24
CA SER A 82 0.58 35.59 -10.00
C SER A 82 1.23 36.20 -11.25
N VAL A 83 0.64 35.99 -12.41
CA VAL A 83 1.07 36.50 -13.73
C VAL A 83 -0.09 37.10 -14.54
N GLN A 84 -1.14 37.57 -13.85
CA GLN A 84 -2.37 38.08 -14.49
C GLN A 84 -2.09 39.26 -15.44
N ASP A 85 -1.15 40.13 -15.11
CA ASP A 85 -0.72 41.28 -15.89
C ASP A 85 -0.13 40.91 -17.26
N ARG A 86 0.23 39.65 -17.47
CA ARG A 86 0.85 39.17 -18.72
C ARG A 86 0.29 37.86 -19.26
N TRP A 87 -0.96 37.52 -18.98
CA TRP A 87 -1.64 36.37 -19.58
C TRP A 87 -1.56 36.36 -21.09
N ASN A 88 -1.66 37.55 -21.71
CA ASN A 88 -1.56 37.72 -23.16
C ASN A 88 -0.20 37.37 -23.75
N ALA A 89 0.84 37.20 -22.94
CA ALA A 89 2.18 36.78 -23.36
C ALA A 89 2.27 35.28 -23.63
N PHE A 90 1.30 34.48 -23.12
CA PHE A 90 1.28 33.05 -23.28
C PHE A 90 0.24 32.62 -24.31
N ASP A 91 0.59 31.62 -25.11
CA ASP A 91 -0.31 31.00 -26.09
C ASP A 91 -1.16 29.92 -25.44
N GLU A 92 -0.67 29.32 -24.36
CA GLU A 92 -1.33 28.26 -23.60
C GLU A 92 -0.86 28.28 -22.15
N VAL A 93 -1.78 28.01 -21.20
CA VAL A 93 -1.49 27.77 -19.79
C VAL A 93 -1.87 26.34 -19.45
N LEU A 94 -0.91 25.57 -18.93
CA LEU A 94 -1.05 24.20 -18.49
C LEU A 94 -1.20 24.14 -16.96
N PHE A 95 -2.16 23.37 -16.49
CA PHE A 95 -2.39 23.08 -15.07
C PHE A 95 -2.19 21.59 -14.80
N TYR A 96 -1.41 21.27 -13.78
CA TYR A 96 -1.23 19.87 -13.38
C TYR A 96 -0.83 19.76 -11.91
N ASN A 97 -0.96 18.55 -11.35
CA ASN A 97 -0.71 18.33 -9.93
C ASN A 97 0.06 17.01 -9.66
N GLN A 98 0.44 16.79 -8.40
CA GLN A 98 1.23 15.64 -7.94
C GLN A 98 0.47 14.30 -7.92
N THR A 99 -0.79 14.23 -8.35
CA THR A 99 -1.58 12.99 -8.27
C THR A 99 -1.30 12.01 -9.40
N ILE A 100 -0.37 12.33 -10.29
CA ILE A 100 0.06 11.49 -11.42
C ILE A 100 1.54 11.14 -11.30
N PHE A 101 1.87 9.93 -11.76
CA PHE A 101 3.22 9.47 -12.05
C PHE A 101 3.50 9.56 -13.56
N GLY A 102 4.76 9.58 -13.93
CA GLY A 102 5.21 9.66 -15.31
C GLY A 102 6.11 10.87 -15.54
N PRO A 103 6.41 11.19 -16.82
CA PRO A 103 5.92 10.49 -18.00
C PRO A 103 6.63 9.15 -18.24
N VAL A 104 5.91 8.17 -18.79
CA VAL A 104 6.46 6.87 -19.21
C VAL A 104 6.98 6.86 -20.65
N CYS A 105 6.67 7.92 -21.39
CA CYS A 105 7.15 8.16 -22.75
C CYS A 105 7.35 9.67 -22.96
N PRO A 106 8.10 10.09 -24.01
CA PRO A 106 8.29 11.50 -24.33
C PRO A 106 6.97 12.25 -24.55
N LEU A 107 6.88 13.47 -24.02
CA LEU A 107 5.67 14.30 -24.12
C LEU A 107 5.52 15.03 -25.47
N ASP A 108 6.53 14.98 -26.34
CA ASP A 108 6.55 15.67 -27.63
C ASP A 108 5.33 15.35 -28.47
N GLU A 109 4.96 14.07 -28.55
CA GLU A 109 3.80 13.62 -29.33
C GLU A 109 2.49 14.18 -28.80
N MET A 110 2.30 14.19 -27.49
CA MET A 110 1.12 14.75 -26.84
C MET A 110 0.99 16.25 -27.17
N PHE A 111 2.05 17.03 -26.93
CA PHE A 111 2.01 18.48 -27.18
C PHE A 111 1.88 18.80 -28.67
N ARG A 112 2.51 18.01 -29.56
CA ARG A 112 2.38 18.15 -31.00
C ARG A 112 0.96 17.88 -31.46
N THR A 113 0.36 16.76 -31.02
CA THR A 113 -0.99 16.35 -31.39
C THR A 113 -2.01 17.38 -30.94
N MET A 114 -1.96 17.77 -29.66
CA MET A 114 -2.89 18.76 -29.14
C MET A 114 -2.65 20.14 -29.72
N GLY A 115 -1.41 20.51 -30.04
CA GLY A 115 -1.08 21.75 -30.71
C GLY A 115 -1.76 21.90 -32.10
N GLN A 116 -1.93 20.80 -32.81
CA GLN A 116 -2.57 20.78 -34.15
C GLN A 116 -4.11 20.81 -34.09
N LYS A 117 -4.73 20.47 -32.96
CA LYS A 117 -6.19 20.53 -32.81
C LYS A 117 -6.66 21.97 -32.68
N ASP A 118 -7.81 22.28 -33.23
CA ASP A 118 -8.45 23.60 -33.13
C ASP A 118 -9.45 23.58 -31.98
N VAL A 119 -8.96 23.80 -30.76
CA VAL A 119 -9.76 23.82 -29.53
C VAL A 119 -9.34 25.00 -28.65
N ASP A 120 -10.15 25.39 -27.67
CA ASP A 120 -9.88 26.47 -26.72
C ASP A 120 -9.27 25.95 -25.42
N PHE A 121 -9.59 24.72 -25.04
CA PHE A 121 -8.94 24.03 -23.93
C PHE A 121 -8.91 22.53 -24.18
N TRP A 122 -8.04 21.83 -23.46
CA TRP A 122 -7.92 20.39 -23.59
C TRP A 122 -7.41 19.75 -22.29
N GLY A 123 -7.64 18.46 -22.13
CA GLY A 123 -7.11 17.69 -21.02
C GLY A 123 -6.40 16.41 -21.42
N LEU A 124 -5.75 15.76 -20.47
CA LEU A 124 -5.16 14.45 -20.72
C LEU A 124 -6.24 13.42 -21.03
N THR A 125 -7.21 13.31 -20.15
CA THR A 125 -8.33 12.37 -20.21
C THR A 125 -9.62 13.09 -19.83
N ARG A 126 -10.75 12.45 -20.16
CA ARG A 126 -12.07 12.89 -19.72
C ARG A 126 -12.68 11.88 -18.72
N HIS A 127 -13.63 12.34 -17.94
CA HIS A 127 -14.60 11.50 -17.23
C HIS A 127 -15.91 11.47 -18.04
N LYS A 128 -16.56 10.31 -18.16
CA LYS A 128 -17.78 10.14 -18.98
C LYS A 128 -19.01 10.88 -18.45
N GLY A 129 -18.92 11.38 -17.22
CA GLY A 129 -20.09 11.88 -16.51
C GLY A 129 -20.90 10.76 -15.83
N ALA A 130 -21.98 11.12 -15.18
CA ALA A 130 -22.88 10.19 -14.51
C ALA A 130 -24.32 10.69 -14.55
N ARG A 131 -25.27 9.75 -14.75
CA ARG A 131 -26.72 10.01 -14.73
C ARG A 131 -27.27 9.68 -13.36
N HIS A 132 -27.24 9.95 -12.36
CA HIS A 132 -27.55 9.60 -10.97
C HIS A 132 -26.25 9.52 -10.16
N ALA A 133 -25.64 10.67 -9.96
CA ALA A 133 -24.55 10.75 -9.02
C ALA A 133 -25.12 10.49 -7.61
N SER A 134 -24.75 9.37 -7.03
CA SER A 134 -25.04 9.04 -5.61
C SER A 134 -24.27 9.96 -4.64
N TRP A 135 -23.66 10.99 -5.17
CA TRP A 135 -22.92 11.99 -4.44
C TRP A 135 -23.74 13.26 -4.48
N ASP A 136 -24.00 13.91 -3.37
CA ASP A 136 -24.78 15.16 -3.22
C ASP A 136 -24.25 16.36 -4.05
N ILE A 137 -23.61 16.10 -5.20
CA ILE A 137 -22.94 17.12 -6.04
C ILE A 137 -23.86 17.68 -7.11
N ALA A 138 -24.63 16.83 -7.79
CA ALA A 138 -25.60 17.21 -8.81
C ALA A 138 -26.46 16.00 -9.22
N GLU A 139 -27.69 16.23 -9.71
CA GLU A 139 -28.56 15.18 -10.26
C GLU A 139 -27.94 14.47 -11.47
N SER A 140 -27.08 15.14 -12.22
CA SER A 140 -26.30 14.58 -13.33
C SER A 140 -24.99 15.34 -13.51
N ILE A 141 -23.94 14.60 -13.87
CA ILE A 141 -22.62 15.13 -14.19
C ILE A 141 -22.39 14.96 -15.69
N ALA A 142 -22.08 16.05 -16.38
CA ALA A 142 -21.73 16.01 -17.78
C ALA A 142 -20.32 15.41 -18.01
N PRO A 143 -20.04 14.88 -19.22
CA PRO A 143 -18.65 14.55 -19.57
C PRO A 143 -17.75 15.78 -19.43
N HIS A 144 -16.57 15.58 -18.81
CA HIS A 144 -15.68 16.69 -18.48
C HIS A 144 -14.21 16.29 -18.52
N VAL A 145 -13.36 17.28 -18.76
CA VAL A 145 -11.90 17.18 -18.64
C VAL A 145 -11.55 17.00 -17.18
N GLN A 146 -10.63 16.07 -16.89
CA GLN A 146 -10.16 15.83 -15.53
C GLN A 146 -9.10 16.87 -15.12
N SER A 147 -9.27 17.47 -13.96
CA SER A 147 -8.52 18.64 -13.50
C SER A 147 -7.06 18.38 -13.12
N PHE A 148 -6.60 17.13 -13.12
CA PHE A 148 -5.22 16.81 -12.74
C PHE A 148 -4.17 17.10 -13.82
N PHE A 149 -4.59 17.28 -15.10
CA PHE A 149 -3.73 17.69 -16.21
C PHE A 149 -4.59 18.25 -17.34
N PHE A 150 -4.60 19.58 -17.49
CA PHE A 150 -5.35 20.25 -18.54
C PHE A 150 -4.68 21.56 -18.95
N ALA A 151 -5.01 22.05 -20.15
CA ALA A 151 -4.46 23.28 -20.68
C ALA A 151 -5.57 24.18 -21.25
N VAL A 152 -5.37 25.48 -21.11
CA VAL A 152 -6.27 26.54 -21.63
C VAL A 152 -5.47 27.42 -22.56
N ARG A 153 -6.02 27.67 -23.77
CA ARG A 153 -5.38 28.49 -24.78
C ARG A 153 -5.71 29.96 -24.65
N LYS A 154 -4.90 30.78 -25.27
CA LYS A 154 -5.04 32.23 -25.29
C LYS A 154 -6.42 32.70 -25.71
N SER A 155 -7.08 32.00 -26.67
CA SER A 155 -8.44 32.32 -27.14
C SER A 155 -9.47 32.31 -26.01
N MET A 156 -9.30 31.51 -25.00
CA MET A 156 -10.14 31.46 -23.80
C MET A 156 -9.50 32.20 -22.61
N LEU A 157 -8.18 32.05 -22.40
CA LEU A 157 -7.42 32.60 -21.27
C LEU A 157 -7.64 34.12 -21.10
N CYS A 158 -7.68 34.86 -22.21
CA CYS A 158 -7.75 36.32 -22.21
C CYS A 158 -9.21 36.87 -22.29
N THR A 159 -10.22 36.03 -22.04
CA THR A 159 -11.62 36.46 -22.09
C THR A 159 -12.12 36.91 -20.71
N PRO A 160 -13.07 37.85 -20.65
CA PRO A 160 -13.72 38.26 -19.40
C PRO A 160 -14.40 37.09 -18.68
N GLU A 161 -14.97 36.14 -19.43
CA GLU A 161 -15.66 34.95 -18.91
C GLU A 161 -14.69 34.05 -18.15
N PHE A 162 -13.48 33.88 -18.66
CA PHE A 162 -12.45 33.07 -17.97
C PHE A 162 -11.96 33.76 -16.69
N LEU A 163 -11.75 35.07 -16.76
CA LEU A 163 -11.37 35.85 -15.56
C LEU A 163 -12.47 35.77 -14.50
N ALA A 164 -13.70 36.06 -14.86
CA ALA A 164 -14.84 36.04 -13.94
C ALA A 164 -15.02 34.66 -13.28
N TYR A 165 -14.88 33.56 -14.04
CA TYR A 165 -14.97 32.20 -13.49
C TYR A 165 -14.00 31.99 -12.36
N TRP A 166 -12.73 32.41 -12.51
CA TRP A 166 -11.72 32.22 -11.47
C TRP A 166 -11.87 33.23 -10.32
N GLU A 167 -12.29 34.45 -10.59
CA GLU A 167 -12.55 35.45 -9.53
C GLU A 167 -13.70 35.01 -8.64
N ASP A 168 -14.79 34.53 -9.22
CA ASP A 168 -16.03 34.11 -8.54
C ASP A 168 -16.00 32.66 -8.06
N LEU A 169 -14.85 31.99 -8.15
CA LEU A 169 -14.70 30.60 -7.69
C LEU A 169 -15.19 30.45 -6.24
N PRO A 170 -16.22 29.63 -5.97
CA PRO A 170 -16.76 29.45 -4.64
C PRO A 170 -15.73 28.82 -3.68
N PRO A 171 -15.86 29.07 -2.37
CA PRO A 171 -14.93 28.47 -1.40
C PRO A 171 -14.88 26.94 -1.49
N ILE A 172 -13.68 26.40 -1.62
CA ILE A 172 -13.38 24.98 -1.68
C ILE A 172 -12.88 24.53 -0.30
N LYS A 173 -13.71 23.81 0.44
CA LYS A 173 -13.40 23.37 1.81
C LYS A 173 -13.12 21.89 1.94
N THR A 174 -13.68 21.08 1.05
CA THR A 174 -13.57 19.62 1.07
C THR A 174 -13.08 19.10 -0.29
N TYR A 175 -12.63 17.85 -0.31
CA TYR A 175 -12.32 17.16 -1.57
C TYR A 175 -13.52 17.17 -2.53
N TRP A 176 -14.72 16.93 -2.02
CA TRP A 176 -15.95 16.93 -2.82
C TRP A 176 -16.34 18.33 -3.32
N ASP A 177 -15.96 19.40 -2.60
CA ASP A 177 -16.08 20.76 -3.14
C ASP A 177 -15.18 20.96 -4.36
N ALA A 178 -13.93 20.47 -4.32
CA ALA A 178 -13.01 20.59 -5.45
C ALA A 178 -13.57 19.87 -6.70
N VAL A 179 -14.12 18.68 -6.52
CA VAL A 179 -14.79 17.94 -7.60
C VAL A 179 -16.06 18.66 -8.03
N GLY A 180 -16.99 18.94 -7.10
CA GLY A 180 -18.36 19.41 -7.42
C GLY A 180 -18.45 20.86 -7.86
N LYS A 181 -17.56 21.74 -7.36
CA LYS A 181 -17.60 23.19 -7.66
C LYS A 181 -16.64 23.60 -8.77
N HIS A 182 -15.69 22.73 -9.16
CA HIS A 182 -14.74 23.04 -10.22
C HIS A 182 -14.64 21.92 -11.26
N GLU A 183 -14.13 20.72 -10.93
CA GLU A 183 -13.80 19.71 -11.93
C GLU A 183 -14.99 19.35 -12.83
N VAL A 184 -16.14 19.01 -12.24
CA VAL A 184 -17.34 18.63 -13.02
C VAL A 184 -18.04 19.81 -13.66
N VAL A 185 -17.80 21.05 -13.21
CA VAL A 185 -18.46 22.28 -13.69
C VAL A 185 -17.67 22.92 -14.82
N PHE A 186 -16.35 22.96 -14.74
CA PHE A 186 -15.46 23.71 -15.62
C PHE A 186 -15.76 23.46 -17.10
N THR A 187 -15.72 22.21 -17.53
CA THR A 187 -15.90 21.86 -18.94
C THR A 187 -17.27 22.24 -19.45
N LYS A 188 -18.32 21.91 -18.68
CA LYS A 188 -19.69 22.25 -19.09
C LYS A 188 -19.90 23.78 -19.15
N HIS A 189 -19.42 24.50 -18.13
CA HIS A 189 -19.56 25.96 -18.08
C HIS A 189 -18.99 26.64 -19.35
N PHE A 190 -17.75 26.29 -19.71
CA PHE A 190 -17.12 26.91 -20.89
C PHE A 190 -17.65 26.38 -22.22
N ALA A 191 -18.04 25.11 -22.28
CA ALA A 191 -18.69 24.57 -23.47
C ALA A 191 -20.07 25.25 -23.75
N ASP A 192 -20.86 25.53 -22.70
CA ASP A 192 -22.13 26.24 -22.80
C ASP A 192 -21.91 27.70 -23.27
N LEU A 193 -20.77 28.31 -23.00
CA LEU A 193 -20.35 29.63 -23.52
C LEU A 193 -19.78 29.55 -24.95
N GLY A 194 -19.70 28.37 -25.54
CA GLY A 194 -19.26 28.17 -26.93
C GLY A 194 -17.77 27.87 -27.09
N PHE A 195 -17.01 27.68 -26.00
CA PHE A 195 -15.62 27.26 -26.10
C PHE A 195 -15.49 25.76 -26.44
N SER A 196 -14.61 25.47 -27.38
CA SER A 196 -14.35 24.11 -27.88
C SER A 196 -13.31 23.39 -27.02
N TRP A 197 -13.49 22.08 -26.79
CA TRP A 197 -12.57 21.27 -26.00
C TRP A 197 -12.37 19.87 -26.56
N ASP A 198 -11.29 19.23 -26.15
CA ASP A 198 -10.97 17.85 -26.49
C ASP A 198 -10.04 17.24 -25.43
N VAL A 199 -9.69 15.98 -25.58
CA VAL A 199 -8.71 15.29 -24.74
C VAL A 199 -7.64 14.61 -25.60
N TYR A 200 -6.47 14.42 -25.02
CA TYR A 200 -5.40 13.69 -25.70
C TYR A 200 -5.70 12.20 -25.79
N ILE A 201 -6.18 11.60 -24.70
CA ILE A 201 -6.53 10.18 -24.60
C ILE A 201 -8.04 10.03 -24.60
N HIS A 202 -8.56 9.51 -25.70
CA HIS A 202 -9.96 9.15 -25.86
C HIS A 202 -10.26 7.80 -25.22
N THR A 203 -11.36 7.73 -24.45
CA THR A 203 -11.76 6.56 -23.67
C THR A 203 -13.22 6.17 -23.86
N GLU A 204 -13.92 6.75 -24.84
CA GLU A 204 -15.36 6.57 -25.08
C GLU A 204 -15.73 5.10 -25.32
N ASP A 205 -14.90 4.37 -26.05
CA ASP A 205 -15.06 2.94 -26.33
C ASP A 205 -14.83 2.05 -25.12
N LEU A 206 -14.12 2.54 -24.10
CA LEU A 206 -13.83 1.80 -22.86
C LEU A 206 -14.89 2.00 -21.78
N GLU A 207 -15.73 3.03 -21.91
CA GLU A 207 -16.71 3.44 -20.89
C GLU A 207 -17.80 2.39 -20.63
N ALA A 208 -18.03 1.48 -21.58
CA ALA A 208 -18.93 0.35 -21.41
C ALA A 208 -18.36 -0.73 -20.47
N TYR A 209 -17.03 -0.79 -20.34
CA TYR A 209 -16.31 -1.78 -19.54
C TYR A 209 -15.85 -1.25 -18.19
N ASN A 210 -15.57 0.05 -18.12
CA ASN A 210 -15.07 0.67 -16.90
C ASN A 210 -15.48 2.14 -16.82
N ASP A 211 -16.05 2.54 -15.67
CA ASP A 211 -16.50 3.92 -15.45
C ASP A 211 -15.35 4.91 -15.35
N TYR A 212 -14.15 4.43 -15.00
CA TYR A 212 -12.97 5.25 -14.83
C TYR A 212 -11.71 4.55 -15.39
N PRO A 213 -11.54 4.52 -16.74
CA PRO A 213 -10.44 3.79 -17.39
C PRO A 213 -9.05 4.17 -16.87
N MET A 214 -8.84 5.43 -16.49
CA MET A 214 -7.57 5.93 -15.92
C MET A 214 -7.17 5.19 -14.62
N MET A 215 -8.13 4.62 -13.90
CA MET A 215 -7.91 3.83 -12.69
C MET A 215 -8.04 2.34 -12.92
N GLY A 216 -9.01 1.93 -13.72
CA GLY A 216 -9.34 0.52 -13.90
C GLY A 216 -8.63 -0.17 -15.05
N MET A 217 -8.11 0.59 -16.02
CA MET A 217 -7.44 0.05 -17.22
C MET A 217 -6.15 0.82 -17.55
N PRO A 218 -5.32 1.20 -16.55
CA PRO A 218 -4.18 2.09 -16.78
C PRO A 218 -3.12 1.46 -17.71
N ALA A 219 -2.85 0.16 -17.60
CA ALA A 219 -1.88 -0.52 -18.47
C ALA A 219 -2.29 -0.47 -19.96
N LEU A 220 -3.60 -0.62 -20.25
CA LEU A 220 -4.13 -0.46 -21.59
C LEU A 220 -3.95 0.97 -22.11
N LEU A 221 -4.25 1.97 -21.27
CA LEU A 221 -4.09 3.37 -21.67
C LEU A 221 -2.64 3.73 -21.99
N LEU A 222 -1.68 3.20 -21.20
CA LEU A 222 -0.26 3.42 -21.48
C LEU A 222 0.15 2.71 -22.78
N GLY A 223 -0.19 1.42 -22.92
CA GLY A 223 0.30 0.58 -24.02
C GLY A 223 -0.38 0.84 -25.35
N GLU A 224 -1.70 0.90 -25.37
CA GLU A 224 -2.47 0.99 -26.62
C GLU A 224 -2.84 2.42 -27.01
N ARG A 225 -2.96 3.33 -26.03
CA ARG A 225 -3.39 4.71 -26.28
C ARG A 225 -2.23 5.72 -26.17
N GLY A 226 -1.05 5.29 -25.77
CA GLY A 226 0.11 6.17 -25.61
C GLY A 226 -0.08 7.22 -24.50
N CYS A 227 -0.84 6.90 -23.45
CA CYS A 227 -1.00 7.79 -22.30
C CYS A 227 0.34 7.95 -21.57
N PRO A 228 0.87 9.16 -21.43
CA PRO A 228 2.19 9.32 -20.80
C PRO A 228 2.16 9.25 -19.27
N PHE A 229 0.99 9.27 -18.64
CA PHE A 229 0.83 9.36 -17.20
C PHE A 229 -0.12 8.31 -16.66
N PHE A 230 0.05 7.97 -15.37
CA PHE A 230 -0.87 7.12 -14.63
C PHE A 230 -1.13 7.68 -13.23
N LYS A 231 -2.25 7.29 -12.63
CA LYS A 231 -2.67 7.85 -11.34
C LYS A 231 -1.93 7.22 -10.17
N ARG A 232 -1.47 8.04 -9.22
CA ARG A 232 -0.95 7.59 -7.94
C ARG A 232 -1.97 6.74 -7.17
N LYS A 233 -3.24 7.13 -7.21
CA LYS A 233 -4.36 6.39 -6.62
C LYS A 233 -4.50 4.96 -7.15
N SER A 234 -4.00 4.63 -8.35
CA SER A 234 -4.03 3.26 -8.88
C SER A 234 -3.43 2.24 -7.91
N PHE A 235 -2.48 2.64 -7.06
CA PHE A 235 -1.84 1.77 -6.07
C PHE A 235 -2.29 2.00 -4.62
N LEU A 236 -3.08 3.03 -4.34
CA LEU A 236 -3.44 3.46 -2.99
C LEU A 236 -4.94 3.35 -2.68
N MET A 237 -5.73 2.82 -3.62
CA MET A 237 -7.15 2.61 -3.39
C MET A 237 -7.40 1.35 -2.56
N PRO A 238 -8.43 1.33 -1.71
CA PRO A 238 -8.86 0.10 -1.05
C PRO A 238 -9.19 -1.00 -2.08
N ARG A 239 -8.80 -2.24 -1.78
CA ARG A 239 -8.99 -3.38 -2.72
C ARG A 239 -10.43 -3.53 -3.20
N ARG A 240 -11.43 -3.22 -2.36
CA ARG A 240 -12.84 -3.23 -2.75
C ARG A 240 -13.14 -2.40 -4.00
N MET A 241 -12.36 -1.34 -4.24
CA MET A 241 -12.53 -0.51 -5.42
C MET A 241 -12.02 -1.19 -6.70
N TYR A 242 -11.03 -2.07 -6.58
CA TYR A 242 -10.52 -2.85 -7.71
C TYR A 242 -11.41 -4.05 -8.03
N SER A 243 -12.19 -4.57 -7.08
CA SER A 243 -13.14 -5.65 -7.33
C SER A 243 -14.31 -5.23 -8.25
N MET A 244 -14.48 -3.92 -8.49
CA MET A 244 -15.42 -3.38 -9.47
C MET A 244 -14.91 -3.49 -10.91
N VAL A 245 -13.64 -3.78 -11.13
CA VAL A 245 -13.06 -4.10 -12.44
C VAL A 245 -12.86 -5.61 -12.55
N PRO A 246 -12.91 -6.20 -13.76
CA PRO A 246 -12.67 -7.63 -13.93
C PRO A 246 -11.38 -8.04 -13.22
N GLN A 247 -11.52 -8.97 -12.26
CA GLN A 247 -10.44 -9.64 -11.52
C GLN A 247 -9.66 -8.80 -10.50
N GLY A 248 -9.87 -7.47 -10.39
CA GLY A 248 -9.17 -6.63 -9.41
C GLY A 248 -7.64 -6.51 -9.60
N GLU A 249 -7.15 -6.75 -10.82
CA GLU A 249 -5.72 -6.86 -11.13
C GLU A 249 -5.10 -5.57 -11.69
N ALA A 250 -5.90 -4.52 -11.90
CA ALA A 250 -5.43 -3.31 -12.56
C ALA A 250 -4.11 -2.73 -12.00
N PRO A 251 -3.89 -2.65 -10.67
CA PRO A 251 -2.61 -2.17 -10.15
C PRO A 251 -1.45 -3.11 -10.44
N ARG A 252 -1.67 -4.42 -10.40
CA ARG A 252 -0.64 -5.42 -10.71
C ARG A 252 -0.30 -5.41 -12.20
N GLN A 253 -1.30 -5.36 -13.06
CA GLN A 253 -1.11 -5.23 -14.52
C GLN A 253 -0.35 -3.96 -14.87
N LEU A 254 -0.67 -2.84 -14.20
CA LEU A 254 0.06 -1.58 -14.38
C LEU A 254 1.53 -1.74 -13.96
N TRP A 255 1.79 -2.34 -12.80
CA TRP A 255 3.15 -2.56 -12.29
C TRP A 255 3.98 -3.43 -13.25
N ASP A 256 3.39 -4.55 -13.68
CA ASP A 256 4.07 -5.48 -14.61
C ASP A 256 4.30 -4.82 -15.98
N TYR A 257 3.30 -4.06 -16.49
CA TYR A 257 3.46 -3.30 -17.74
C TYR A 257 4.60 -2.28 -17.65
N LEU A 258 4.65 -1.48 -16.59
CA LEU A 258 5.72 -0.51 -16.38
C LEU A 258 7.09 -1.17 -16.37
N LYS A 259 7.21 -2.31 -15.70
CA LYS A 259 8.45 -3.09 -15.59
C LYS A 259 8.90 -3.68 -16.93
N GLU A 260 7.97 -4.20 -17.72
CA GLU A 260 8.28 -5.02 -18.90
C GLU A 260 8.33 -4.20 -20.19
N HIS A 261 7.64 -3.06 -20.24
CA HIS A 261 7.41 -2.31 -21.47
C HIS A 261 7.83 -0.84 -21.42
N THR A 262 8.39 -0.37 -20.30
CA THR A 262 8.84 1.03 -20.18
C THR A 262 10.19 1.13 -19.47
N ASP A 263 10.89 2.24 -19.69
CA ASP A 263 12.10 2.61 -18.94
C ASP A 263 11.79 3.46 -17.71
N TYR A 264 10.52 3.56 -17.30
CA TYR A 264 10.13 4.37 -16.14
C TYR A 264 10.67 3.75 -14.85
N PRO A 265 11.44 4.49 -14.02
CA PRO A 265 12.04 3.93 -12.82
C PRO A 265 10.99 3.57 -11.78
N LEU A 266 10.72 2.27 -11.58
CA LEU A 266 9.72 1.78 -10.61
C LEU A 266 10.06 2.16 -9.17
N GLU A 267 11.32 2.42 -8.88
CA GLU A 267 11.78 2.89 -7.58
C GLU A 267 11.12 4.22 -7.19
N LEU A 268 10.82 5.08 -8.16
CA LEU A 268 10.09 6.34 -7.92
C LEU A 268 8.67 6.08 -7.41
N VAL A 269 8.01 5.05 -7.96
CA VAL A 269 6.69 4.62 -7.49
C VAL A 269 6.81 3.99 -6.11
N ALA A 270 7.74 3.02 -5.94
CA ALA A 270 7.94 2.32 -4.68
C ALA A 270 8.26 3.27 -3.53
N GLN A 271 9.14 4.24 -3.74
CA GLN A 271 9.51 5.25 -2.75
C GLN A 271 8.29 6.06 -2.25
N ASN A 272 7.46 6.52 -3.17
CA ASN A 272 6.24 7.24 -2.79
C ASN A 272 5.23 6.32 -2.07
N LEU A 273 5.01 5.09 -2.59
CA LEU A 273 4.06 4.15 -2.00
C LEU A 273 4.47 3.73 -0.58
N THR A 274 5.76 3.47 -0.37
CA THR A 274 6.28 3.07 0.95
C THR A 274 6.25 4.21 1.97
N ARG A 275 6.37 5.46 1.52
CA ARG A 275 6.28 6.63 2.39
C ARG A 275 4.83 7.00 2.73
N THR A 276 3.91 6.93 1.77
CA THR A 276 2.56 7.50 1.91
C THR A 276 1.45 6.47 2.09
N GLY A 277 1.67 5.21 1.71
CA GLY A 277 0.70 4.12 1.81
C GLY A 277 0.95 3.22 3.00
N ASP A 278 -0.11 2.76 3.68
CA ASP A 278 0.06 1.67 4.63
C ASP A 278 0.40 0.37 3.89
N ILE A 279 1.23 -0.46 4.52
CA ILE A 279 1.79 -1.66 3.90
C ILE A 279 0.72 -2.64 3.41
N THR A 280 -0.41 -2.72 4.11
CA THR A 280 -1.51 -3.62 3.76
C THR A 280 -2.22 -3.16 2.50
N THR A 281 -2.49 -1.85 2.38
CA THR A 281 -3.11 -1.26 1.18
C THR A 281 -2.20 -1.46 -0.03
N VAL A 282 -0.91 -1.15 0.07
CA VAL A 282 0.06 -1.31 -1.02
C VAL A 282 0.20 -2.78 -1.43
N THR A 283 0.33 -3.68 -0.46
CA THR A 283 0.44 -5.12 -0.73
C THR A 283 -0.83 -5.69 -1.37
N ASN A 284 -2.00 -5.27 -0.90
CA ASN A 284 -3.27 -5.71 -1.49
C ASN A 284 -3.46 -5.19 -2.92
N ALA A 285 -3.01 -3.98 -3.22
CA ALA A 285 -3.06 -3.43 -4.57
C ALA A 285 -2.12 -4.18 -5.52
N LEU A 286 -0.87 -4.35 -5.13
CA LEU A 286 0.15 -4.98 -5.97
C LEU A 286 0.02 -6.51 -6.05
N THR A 287 -0.63 -7.17 -5.07
CA THR A 287 -0.70 -8.64 -4.97
C THR A 287 0.65 -9.32 -5.31
N PRO A 288 1.74 -9.01 -4.58
CA PRO A 288 3.12 -9.31 -4.99
C PRO A 288 3.50 -10.77 -4.68
N TYR A 289 2.73 -11.72 -5.21
CA TYR A 289 2.96 -13.17 -5.09
C TYR A 289 3.70 -13.68 -6.32
N TYR A 290 4.80 -14.40 -6.10
CA TYR A 290 5.68 -14.91 -7.14
C TYR A 290 5.99 -16.39 -6.93
N ASP A 291 5.86 -17.21 -7.98
CA ASP A 291 6.39 -18.58 -8.00
C ASP A 291 7.85 -18.51 -8.47
N LEU A 292 8.76 -18.37 -7.52
CA LEU A 292 10.17 -18.22 -7.80
C LEU A 292 10.78 -19.57 -8.19
N PRO A 293 11.67 -19.63 -9.20
CA PRO A 293 12.39 -20.84 -9.55
C PRO A 293 13.25 -21.32 -8.38
N ALA A 294 13.59 -22.61 -8.39
CA ALA A 294 14.57 -23.12 -7.43
C ALA A 294 15.95 -22.51 -7.70
N ALA A 295 16.62 -22.08 -6.66
CA ALA A 295 17.99 -21.59 -6.77
C ALA A 295 18.91 -22.72 -7.26
N LYS A 296 19.73 -22.45 -8.25
CA LYS A 296 20.76 -23.41 -8.72
C LYS A 296 21.91 -23.53 -7.73
N ALA A 297 22.24 -22.43 -7.09
CA ALA A 297 23.16 -22.29 -5.96
C ALA A 297 22.71 -21.12 -5.08
N ALA A 298 23.13 -21.07 -3.82
CA ALA A 298 22.93 -19.85 -3.03
C ALA A 298 23.66 -18.68 -3.70
N ALA A 299 23.06 -17.50 -3.67
CA ALA A 299 23.73 -16.31 -4.16
C ALA A 299 24.96 -16.01 -3.31
N ASP A 300 26.04 -15.65 -3.97
CA ASP A 300 27.24 -15.17 -3.29
C ASP A 300 26.87 -13.97 -2.42
N GLY A 301 27.38 -13.98 -1.18
CA GLY A 301 27.11 -12.91 -0.22
C GLY A 301 25.79 -13.08 0.56
N THR A 302 25.25 -14.30 0.70
CA THR A 302 24.10 -14.57 1.58
C THR A 302 24.57 -14.98 2.98
N ALA A 303 24.10 -14.27 4.02
CA ALA A 303 24.14 -14.73 5.40
C ALA A 303 22.89 -15.56 5.68
N LEU A 304 23.06 -16.79 6.14
CA LEU A 304 21.97 -17.65 6.62
C LEU A 304 22.00 -17.69 8.14
N VAL A 305 20.99 -17.16 8.79
CA VAL A 305 20.82 -17.21 10.24
C VAL A 305 19.76 -18.25 10.58
N LEU A 306 20.13 -19.23 11.40
CA LEU A 306 19.28 -20.31 11.89
C LEU A 306 19.11 -20.17 13.40
N TRP A 307 17.87 -20.20 13.88
CA TRP A 307 17.56 -20.19 15.30
C TRP A 307 16.97 -21.54 15.73
N PHE A 308 17.71 -22.27 16.58
CA PHE A 308 17.31 -23.54 17.19
C PHE A 308 16.79 -23.27 18.60
N ASP A 309 15.48 -23.23 18.78
CA ASP A 309 14.82 -22.99 20.07
C ASP A 309 14.40 -24.31 20.75
N ARG A 310 14.12 -25.32 19.96
CA ARG A 310 13.68 -26.65 20.38
C ARG A 310 14.24 -27.72 19.48
N ASP A 311 14.10 -28.97 19.93
CA ASP A 311 14.62 -30.12 19.20
C ASP A 311 13.80 -30.47 17.97
N GLU A 312 12.48 -30.32 18.09
CA GLU A 312 11.54 -30.55 17.01
C GLU A 312 11.82 -29.61 15.84
N LEU A 313 11.69 -30.16 14.63
CA LEU A 313 11.89 -29.44 13.37
C LEU A 313 13.35 -28.95 13.13
N GLY A 314 14.33 -29.33 13.97
CA GLY A 314 15.73 -28.97 13.76
C GLY A 314 16.28 -29.49 12.43
N GLU A 315 15.80 -30.65 11.96
CA GLU A 315 16.18 -31.20 10.65
C GLU A 315 15.75 -30.31 9.48
N LEU A 316 14.64 -29.59 9.57
CA LEU A 316 14.23 -28.63 8.54
C LEU A 316 15.20 -27.45 8.42
N LEU A 317 15.76 -26.99 9.53
CA LEU A 317 16.81 -25.95 9.54
C LEU A 317 18.12 -26.47 8.94
N CYS A 318 18.51 -27.70 9.27
CA CYS A 318 19.66 -28.36 8.65
C CYS A 318 19.45 -28.57 7.14
N ARG A 319 18.23 -28.89 6.70
CA ARG A 319 17.87 -28.97 5.29
C ARG A 319 18.03 -27.62 4.59
N ALA A 320 17.60 -26.54 5.22
CA ALA A 320 17.79 -25.18 4.67
C ALA A 320 19.27 -24.85 4.48
N ALA A 321 20.13 -25.19 5.44
CA ALA A 321 21.57 -25.01 5.32
C ALA A 321 22.17 -25.84 4.15
N ARG A 322 21.69 -27.06 3.94
CA ARG A 322 22.12 -27.89 2.79
C ARG A 322 21.65 -27.33 1.44
N LEU A 323 20.49 -26.68 1.40
CA LEU A 323 20.00 -25.99 0.19
C LEU A 323 20.82 -24.73 -0.14
N GLN A 324 21.27 -24.02 0.88
CA GLN A 324 22.02 -22.77 0.78
C GLN A 324 23.55 -22.97 0.87
N LYS A 325 24.10 -23.86 0.02
CA LYS A 325 25.50 -24.35 0.10
C LYS A 325 26.58 -23.27 0.15
N ASN A 326 26.37 -22.12 -0.51
CA ASN A 326 27.35 -21.03 -0.56
C ASN A 326 27.07 -19.95 0.51
N ALA A 327 26.04 -20.09 1.31
CA ALA A 327 25.74 -19.10 2.35
C ALA A 327 26.73 -19.22 3.53
N ARG A 328 27.05 -18.07 4.11
CA ARG A 328 27.72 -18.05 5.42
C ARG A 328 26.68 -18.33 6.50
N VAL A 329 26.84 -19.48 7.20
CA VAL A 329 25.87 -19.94 8.19
C VAL A 329 26.21 -19.43 9.58
N PHE A 330 25.22 -18.85 10.24
CA PHE A 330 25.22 -18.43 11.64
C PHE A 330 24.11 -19.19 12.36
N ALA A 331 24.44 -19.95 13.38
CA ALA A 331 23.49 -20.75 14.14
C ALA A 331 23.38 -20.25 15.58
N LEU A 332 22.18 -19.92 15.99
CA LEU A 332 21.83 -19.55 17.35
C LEU A 332 21.12 -20.73 18.03
N PHE A 333 21.46 -21.01 19.27
CA PHE A 333 20.92 -22.12 20.05
C PHE A 333 20.41 -21.63 21.41
N SER A 334 19.22 -22.07 21.82
CA SER A 334 18.65 -21.72 23.12
C SER A 334 19.27 -22.54 24.28
N SER A 335 19.98 -23.63 23.98
CA SER A 335 20.66 -24.47 24.98
C SER A 335 21.90 -25.18 24.41
N GLU A 336 22.80 -25.57 25.29
CA GLU A 336 23.98 -26.40 24.95
C GLU A 336 23.58 -27.74 24.35
N ALA A 337 22.56 -28.39 24.89
CA ALA A 337 22.08 -29.68 24.39
C ALA A 337 21.62 -29.61 22.91
N LEU A 338 20.94 -28.54 22.51
CA LEU A 338 20.56 -28.30 21.11
C LEU A 338 21.80 -28.04 20.25
N MET A 339 22.77 -27.29 20.77
CA MET A 339 24.00 -27.03 20.05
C MET A 339 24.80 -28.30 19.81
N GLU A 340 24.99 -29.12 20.84
CA GLU A 340 25.66 -30.41 20.73
C GLU A 340 25.00 -31.35 19.72
N ARG A 341 23.67 -31.35 19.68
CA ARG A 341 22.91 -32.21 18.77
C ARG A 341 22.94 -31.73 17.31
N TRP A 342 22.71 -30.43 17.05
CA TRP A 342 22.44 -29.94 15.70
C TRP A 342 23.66 -29.31 15.02
N LEU A 343 24.62 -28.73 15.76
CA LEU A 343 25.81 -28.10 15.16
C LEU A 343 26.64 -29.06 14.30
N PRO A 344 26.84 -30.34 14.69
CA PRO A 344 27.59 -31.29 13.85
C PRO A 344 26.94 -31.61 12.51
N LEU A 345 25.63 -31.33 12.35
CA LEU A 345 24.87 -31.57 11.13
C LEU A 345 24.83 -30.35 10.20
N LEU A 346 25.37 -29.23 10.63
CA LEU A 346 25.48 -27.99 9.84
C LEU A 346 26.80 -27.96 9.04
N PRO A 347 26.89 -27.13 7.99
CA PRO A 347 28.11 -26.97 7.19
C PRO A 347 29.33 -26.63 8.04
N ALA A 348 30.50 -27.18 7.66
CA ALA A 348 31.78 -26.82 8.28
C ALA A 348 32.01 -25.32 8.23
N GLY A 349 32.48 -24.73 9.32
CA GLY A 349 32.70 -23.29 9.43
C GLY A 349 31.44 -22.48 9.81
N THR A 350 30.33 -23.16 10.19
CA THR A 350 29.19 -22.52 10.83
C THR A 350 29.63 -21.78 12.10
N GLN A 351 29.29 -20.50 12.20
CA GLN A 351 29.47 -19.75 13.44
C GLN A 351 28.29 -20.02 14.36
N SER A 352 28.57 -20.47 15.59
CA SER A 352 27.56 -20.84 16.58
C SER A 352 27.60 -19.91 17.78
N THR A 353 26.42 -19.62 18.34
CA THR A 353 26.27 -18.80 19.55
C THR A 353 25.14 -19.35 20.41
N LEU A 354 25.41 -19.50 21.69
CA LEU A 354 24.36 -19.73 22.69
C LEU A 354 23.68 -18.41 23.01
N SER A 355 22.35 -18.40 23.02
CA SER A 355 21.58 -17.21 23.31
C SER A 355 20.36 -17.53 24.16
N ASN A 356 20.16 -16.77 25.22
CA ASN A 356 18.91 -16.74 25.98
C ASN A 356 17.87 -15.73 25.42
N ILE A 357 18.20 -15.11 24.30
CA ILE A 357 17.37 -14.16 23.56
C ILE A 357 16.84 -14.87 22.34
N SER A 358 15.52 -14.91 22.18
CA SER A 358 14.84 -15.57 21.06
C SER A 358 14.48 -14.62 19.93
N GLY A 359 14.21 -15.21 18.77
CA GLY A 359 13.61 -14.55 17.63
C GLY A 359 14.50 -13.51 16.94
N LEU A 360 13.87 -12.55 16.29
CA LEU A 360 14.52 -11.47 15.55
C LEU A 360 15.45 -10.64 16.44
N ARG A 361 15.09 -10.47 17.71
CA ARG A 361 15.91 -9.76 18.71
C ARG A 361 17.31 -10.34 18.81
N ALA A 362 17.46 -11.66 18.74
CA ALA A 362 18.77 -12.31 18.85
C ALA A 362 19.73 -11.91 17.71
N ILE A 363 19.20 -11.71 16.50
CA ILE A 363 19.98 -11.24 15.35
C ILE A 363 20.59 -9.87 15.64
N PHE A 364 19.75 -8.90 16.06
CA PHE A 364 20.19 -7.53 16.29
C PHE A 364 21.04 -7.37 17.56
N THR A 365 20.92 -8.30 18.51
CA THR A 365 21.74 -8.29 19.74
C THR A 365 23.12 -8.95 19.55
N HIS A 366 23.18 -10.05 18.80
CA HIS A 366 24.39 -10.89 18.75
C HIS A 366 25.08 -10.93 17.39
N LEU A 367 24.35 -10.77 16.30
CA LEU A 367 24.85 -11.07 14.96
C LEU A 367 24.84 -9.88 14.01
N TRP A 368 24.14 -8.77 14.34
CA TRP A 368 23.94 -7.70 13.38
C TRP A 368 25.25 -7.17 12.79
N GLU A 369 26.26 -6.94 13.62
CA GLU A 369 27.57 -6.44 13.16
C GLU A 369 28.28 -7.40 12.21
N ALA A 370 28.01 -8.70 12.33
CA ALA A 370 28.59 -9.73 11.46
C ALA A 370 27.78 -9.91 10.16
N VAL A 371 26.44 -9.77 10.21
CA VAL A 371 25.57 -10.05 9.06
C VAL A 371 25.28 -8.83 8.21
N LYS A 372 25.41 -7.60 8.73
CA LYS A 372 25.12 -6.36 8.01
C LYS A 372 26.01 -6.14 6.77
N GLU A 373 27.18 -6.75 6.72
CA GLU A 373 28.13 -6.65 5.59
C GLU A 373 27.73 -7.55 4.40
N PHE A 374 26.80 -8.48 4.61
CA PHE A 374 26.30 -9.34 3.53
C PHE A 374 25.19 -8.64 2.74
N PRO A 375 25.17 -8.73 1.40
CA PRO A 375 24.10 -8.19 0.57
C PRO A 375 22.72 -8.75 0.95
N TYR A 376 22.66 -10.03 1.33
CA TYR A 376 21.42 -10.74 1.65
C TYR A 376 21.46 -11.44 3.00
N LEU A 377 20.30 -11.47 3.65
CA LEU A 377 20.05 -12.16 4.91
C LEU A 377 18.85 -13.09 4.77
N LEU A 378 19.06 -14.39 4.96
CA LEU A 378 18.01 -15.38 5.14
C LEU A 378 17.91 -15.74 6.62
N TYR A 379 16.73 -15.59 7.21
CA TYR A 379 16.44 -15.96 8.59
C TYR A 379 15.36 -17.03 8.67
N LEU A 380 15.64 -18.12 9.36
CA LEU A 380 14.73 -19.22 9.65
C LEU A 380 14.84 -19.65 11.10
N ASN A 381 13.72 -20.07 11.69
CA ASN A 381 13.71 -20.54 13.08
C ASN A 381 12.66 -21.65 13.29
N ASN A 382 12.88 -22.48 14.34
CA ASN A 382 11.92 -23.46 14.79
C ASN A 382 11.25 -23.10 16.13
N GLY A 383 11.52 -21.91 16.67
CA GLY A 383 10.93 -21.36 17.88
C GLY A 383 9.59 -20.68 17.66
N LEU A 384 8.74 -21.22 16.77
CA LEU A 384 7.43 -20.66 16.47
C LEU A 384 6.54 -20.65 17.70
N PRO A 385 5.82 -19.57 17.98
CA PRO A 385 4.89 -19.53 19.09
C PRO A 385 3.79 -20.57 18.87
N LEU A 386 3.61 -21.44 19.85
CA LEU A 386 2.59 -22.49 19.88
C LEU A 386 1.20 -21.83 19.96
N LEU A 387 0.61 -21.53 18.81
CA LEU A 387 -0.76 -21.02 18.76
C LEU A 387 -1.79 -22.13 18.61
N ILE A 388 -1.50 -23.18 17.88
CA ILE A 388 -2.36 -24.36 17.69
C ILE A 388 -1.51 -25.48 17.10
N GLU A 389 -1.40 -26.58 17.82
CA GLU A 389 -0.94 -27.90 17.41
C GLU A 389 0.33 -28.02 16.53
N GLU A 390 1.14 -29.00 16.79
CA GLU A 390 2.44 -29.36 16.18
C GLU A 390 2.45 -29.35 14.64
N PHE A 391 1.30 -29.63 14.01
CA PHE A 391 1.15 -29.64 12.54
C PHE A 391 1.29 -28.25 11.90
N ALA A 392 0.77 -27.21 12.52
CA ALA A 392 0.82 -25.87 11.95
C ALA A 392 2.25 -25.32 11.90
N ASP A 393 3.06 -25.66 12.90
CA ASP A 393 4.43 -25.20 13.01
C ASP A 393 5.34 -25.90 12.01
N ALA A 394 5.20 -27.22 11.84
CA ALA A 394 5.93 -27.99 10.86
C ALA A 394 5.64 -27.49 9.43
N THR A 395 4.35 -27.33 9.09
CA THR A 395 3.92 -26.83 7.78
C THR A 395 4.42 -25.40 7.54
N THR A 396 4.40 -24.54 8.54
CA THR A 396 4.88 -23.16 8.43
C THR A 396 6.38 -23.11 8.17
N LEU A 397 7.19 -23.87 8.91
CA LEU A 397 8.63 -23.91 8.68
C LEU A 397 8.98 -24.60 7.36
N GLU A 398 8.30 -25.69 7.00
CA GLU A 398 8.49 -26.36 5.71
C GLU A 398 8.18 -25.42 4.54
N MET A 399 7.08 -24.69 4.61
CA MET A 399 6.71 -23.69 3.62
C MET A 399 7.77 -22.57 3.53
N ALA A 400 8.31 -22.12 4.67
CA ALA A 400 9.37 -21.13 4.68
C ALA A 400 10.67 -21.67 4.05
N VAL A 401 11.06 -22.91 4.35
CA VAL A 401 12.23 -23.55 3.72
C VAL A 401 12.06 -23.66 2.20
N GLU A 402 10.89 -24.09 1.72
CA GLU A 402 10.62 -24.22 0.29
C GLU A 402 10.53 -22.85 -0.41
N SER A 403 9.94 -21.85 0.24
CA SER A 403 9.71 -20.53 -0.34
C SER A 403 10.92 -19.59 -0.25
N LEU A 404 11.80 -19.79 0.72
CA LEU A 404 12.92 -18.88 0.97
C LEU A 404 14.29 -19.53 0.77
N ALA A 405 14.50 -20.74 1.28
CA ALA A 405 15.81 -21.39 1.18
C ALA A 405 15.98 -22.16 -0.13
N ARG A 406 14.90 -22.69 -0.73
CA ARG A 406 14.95 -23.38 -2.02
C ARG A 406 14.78 -22.44 -3.20
N ALA A 407 13.96 -21.40 -3.04
CA ALA A 407 13.66 -20.43 -4.10
C ALA A 407 14.84 -19.47 -4.32
N ASP A 408 15.00 -19.00 -5.56
CA ASP A 408 16.04 -18.02 -5.92
C ASP A 408 15.59 -16.59 -5.58
N CYS A 409 15.46 -16.33 -4.28
CA CYS A 409 15.08 -15.02 -3.77
C CYS A 409 16.10 -13.92 -4.09
N ALA A 410 17.39 -14.28 -4.17
CA ALA A 410 18.44 -13.31 -4.47
C ALA A 410 18.35 -12.81 -5.90
N ALA A 411 18.20 -13.72 -6.88
CA ALA A 411 17.99 -13.33 -8.27
C ALA A 411 16.71 -12.51 -8.44
N PHE A 412 15.64 -12.86 -7.73
CA PHE A 412 14.42 -12.04 -7.72
C PHE A 412 14.68 -10.63 -7.23
N LEU A 413 15.35 -10.47 -6.08
CA LEU A 413 15.66 -9.15 -5.54
C LEU A 413 16.60 -8.36 -6.48
N GLN A 414 17.58 -9.00 -7.11
CA GLN A 414 18.46 -8.35 -8.10
C GLN A 414 17.66 -7.80 -9.29
N ALA A 415 16.75 -8.60 -9.83
CA ALA A 415 15.91 -8.21 -10.97
C ALA A 415 14.78 -7.22 -10.60
N ASN A 416 14.55 -6.98 -9.32
CA ASN A 416 13.47 -6.12 -8.81
C ASN A 416 13.99 -5.20 -7.69
N PRO A 417 14.69 -4.10 -8.03
CA PRO A 417 15.29 -3.19 -7.04
C PRO A 417 14.29 -2.57 -6.05
N ALA A 418 13.03 -2.39 -6.46
CA ALA A 418 11.96 -1.88 -5.62
C ALA A 418 11.61 -2.79 -4.43
N TYR A 419 11.99 -4.07 -4.47
CA TYR A 419 11.73 -5.03 -3.39
C TYR A 419 12.97 -5.22 -2.50
N GLY A 420 12.75 -5.18 -1.19
CA GLY A 420 13.80 -5.41 -0.19
C GLY A 420 13.59 -6.66 0.66
N LEU A 421 12.37 -7.20 0.65
CA LEU A 421 11.99 -8.33 1.50
C LEU A 421 11.18 -9.35 0.72
N VAL A 422 11.50 -10.62 0.89
CA VAL A 422 10.73 -11.78 0.40
C VAL A 422 10.31 -12.60 1.62
N ILE A 423 9.02 -12.89 1.71
CA ILE A 423 8.43 -13.65 2.81
C ILE A 423 7.67 -14.88 2.28
N PRO A 424 7.50 -15.93 3.09
CA PRO A 424 6.62 -17.03 2.72
C PRO A 424 5.16 -16.54 2.70
N PRO A 425 4.25 -17.24 2.00
CA PRO A 425 2.84 -16.89 2.04
C PRO A 425 2.31 -17.01 3.46
N VAL A 426 1.55 -16.00 3.88
CA VAL A 426 0.93 -16.00 5.22
C VAL A 426 -0.35 -16.83 5.15
N GLY A 427 -0.45 -17.85 5.99
CA GLY A 427 -1.68 -18.65 6.14
C GLY A 427 -2.81 -17.78 6.67
N ARG A 428 -3.77 -17.44 5.82
CA ARG A 428 -4.81 -16.44 6.13
C ARG A 428 -5.89 -16.91 7.08
N HIS A 429 -6.06 -18.23 7.28
CA HIS A 429 -7.29 -18.77 7.84
C HIS A 429 -7.49 -18.57 9.34
N GLN A 430 -6.43 -18.47 10.13
CA GLN A 430 -6.53 -18.42 11.59
C GLN A 430 -5.95 -17.16 12.20
N GLU A 431 -4.99 -16.55 11.55
CA GLU A 431 -4.17 -15.47 12.11
C GLU A 431 -4.69 -14.07 11.80
N CYS A 432 -5.31 -13.89 10.63
CA CYS A 432 -5.84 -12.59 10.22
C CYS A 432 -6.94 -12.07 11.14
N LEU A 433 -7.87 -12.94 11.56
CA LEU A 433 -8.97 -12.51 12.42
C LEU A 433 -8.50 -12.12 13.82
N SER A 434 -7.62 -12.91 14.40
CA SER A 434 -7.11 -12.66 15.75
C SER A 434 -6.10 -11.52 15.79
N THR A 435 -5.29 -11.36 14.75
CA THR A 435 -4.37 -10.23 14.60
C THR A 435 -5.15 -8.94 14.39
N GLY A 436 -6.20 -8.96 13.55
CA GLY A 436 -7.09 -7.84 13.32
C GLY A 436 -7.78 -7.34 14.59
N LEU A 437 -8.23 -8.25 15.46
CA LEU A 437 -8.88 -7.89 16.72
C LEU A 437 -7.98 -7.20 17.75
N ASN A 438 -6.67 -7.49 17.72
CA ASN A 438 -5.70 -6.91 18.66
C ASN A 438 -4.91 -5.75 18.08
N TRP A 439 -4.92 -5.58 16.76
CA TRP A 439 -4.16 -4.56 16.06
C TRP A 439 -4.43 -3.13 16.59
N PRO A 440 -5.68 -2.67 16.80
CA PRO A 440 -5.92 -1.31 17.30
C PRO A 440 -5.25 -1.01 18.64
N LYS A 441 -5.11 -2.04 19.50
CA LYS A 441 -4.43 -1.91 20.81
C LYS A 441 -2.91 -1.94 20.68
N MET A 442 -2.40 -2.64 19.68
CA MET A 442 -0.97 -2.85 19.47
C MET A 442 -0.36 -1.76 18.58
N SER A 443 -1.08 -1.31 17.56
CA SER A 443 -0.60 -0.36 16.56
C SER A 443 -0.11 0.96 17.18
N GLY A 444 -0.85 1.53 18.14
CA GLY A 444 -0.45 2.78 18.81
C GLY A 444 0.85 2.65 19.59
N LYS A 445 1.05 1.54 20.31
CA LYS A 445 2.29 1.27 21.04
C LYS A 445 3.45 1.00 20.10
N LEU A 446 3.20 0.24 19.03
CA LEU A 446 4.20 -0.07 18.02
C LEU A 446 4.63 1.20 17.28
N LYS A 447 3.68 2.06 16.87
CA LYS A 447 3.94 3.35 16.23
C LYS A 447 4.89 4.22 17.06
N ALA A 448 4.61 4.37 18.36
CA ALA A 448 5.46 5.16 19.26
C ALA A 448 6.89 4.61 19.36
N ARG A 449 7.05 3.28 19.40
CA ARG A 449 8.38 2.63 19.48
C ARG A 449 9.15 2.71 18.16
N LEU A 450 8.47 2.57 17.03
CA LEU A 450 9.05 2.76 15.71
C LEU A 450 9.54 4.19 15.54
N ALA A 451 8.72 5.18 15.91
CA ALA A 451 9.11 6.59 15.87
C ALA A 451 10.33 6.88 16.75
N ALA A 452 10.41 6.30 17.97
CA ALA A 452 11.58 6.42 18.85
C ALA A 452 12.86 5.82 18.23
N ALA A 453 12.74 4.84 17.33
CA ALA A 453 13.84 4.26 16.57
C ALA A 453 14.15 5.02 15.26
N GLY A 454 13.41 6.07 14.95
CA GLY A 454 13.52 6.82 13.70
C GLY A 454 12.94 6.05 12.50
N ILE A 455 12.02 5.11 12.74
CA ILE A 455 11.31 4.34 11.73
C ILE A 455 9.94 4.99 11.51
N ALA A 456 9.82 5.82 10.48
CA ALA A 456 8.58 6.49 10.10
C ALA A 456 7.89 5.69 8.99
N VAL A 457 6.73 5.10 9.29
CA VAL A 457 5.91 4.36 8.33
C VAL A 457 4.43 4.62 8.59
N PRO A 458 3.59 4.74 7.56
CA PRO A 458 2.15 4.77 7.72
C PRO A 458 1.65 3.45 8.31
N LEU A 459 0.98 3.52 9.44
CA LEU A 459 0.31 2.38 10.06
C LEU A 459 -1.19 2.60 10.02
N GLY A 460 -1.90 1.75 9.30
CA GLY A 460 -3.35 1.75 9.28
C GLY A 460 -3.92 1.37 10.65
N GLU A 461 -4.90 2.13 11.13
CA GLU A 461 -5.55 1.83 12.42
C GLU A 461 -6.50 0.64 12.33
N LYS A 462 -7.14 0.45 11.16
CA LYS A 462 -8.18 -0.56 10.93
C LYS A 462 -7.63 -1.89 10.41
N HIS A 463 -6.45 -1.92 9.82
CA HIS A 463 -5.89 -3.11 9.17
C HIS A 463 -4.57 -3.49 9.82
N ALA A 464 -4.48 -4.73 10.26
CA ALA A 464 -3.22 -5.29 10.73
C ALA A 464 -2.19 -5.24 9.61
N GLY A 465 -0.97 -4.85 9.95
CA GLY A 465 0.16 -4.95 9.03
C GLY A 465 0.45 -6.39 8.60
N LEU A 466 1.43 -6.57 7.73
CA LEU A 466 1.88 -7.90 7.34
C LEU A 466 2.57 -8.55 8.55
N ALA A 467 1.99 -9.64 9.06
CA ALA A 467 2.59 -10.45 10.11
C ALA A 467 3.35 -11.63 9.49
N LEU A 468 4.62 -11.76 9.82
CA LEU A 468 5.45 -12.88 9.40
C LEU A 468 5.49 -13.91 10.54
N ARG A 469 4.77 -15.01 10.41
CA ARG A 469 4.83 -16.05 11.44
C ARG A 469 6.26 -16.53 11.64
N GLY A 470 6.73 -16.41 12.88
CA GLY A 470 8.11 -16.71 13.24
C GLY A 470 9.14 -15.74 12.68
N SER A 471 8.72 -14.61 12.11
CA SER A 471 9.60 -13.59 11.53
C SER A 471 10.57 -14.09 10.45
N MET A 472 10.25 -15.21 9.76
CA MET A 472 11.10 -15.82 8.75
C MET A 472 11.05 -15.05 7.42
N PHE A 473 12.20 -14.77 6.83
CA PHE A 473 12.29 -13.96 5.61
C PHE A 473 13.61 -14.17 4.86
N PHE A 474 13.63 -13.75 3.60
CA PHE A 474 14.83 -13.45 2.81
C PHE A 474 14.86 -11.95 2.49
N ALA A 475 15.91 -11.24 2.81
CA ALA A 475 15.97 -9.80 2.68
C ALA A 475 17.25 -9.29 2.02
N ARG A 476 17.17 -8.11 1.37
CA ARG A 476 18.35 -7.23 1.30
C ARG A 476 18.70 -6.85 2.73
N THR A 477 19.92 -7.07 3.14
CA THR A 477 20.32 -6.78 4.52
C THR A 477 20.10 -5.30 4.85
N GLN A 478 20.36 -4.42 3.89
CA GLN A 478 20.11 -2.98 4.02
C GLN A 478 18.65 -2.63 4.33
N ALA A 479 17.67 -3.40 3.82
CA ALA A 479 16.25 -3.16 4.10
C ALA A 479 15.89 -3.33 5.58
N LEU A 480 16.71 -4.06 6.33
CA LEU A 480 16.53 -4.30 7.77
C LEU A 480 17.35 -3.34 8.66
N ALA A 481 18.22 -2.53 8.07
CA ALA A 481 19.09 -1.61 8.82
C ALA A 481 18.33 -0.67 9.79
N PRO A 482 17.10 -0.22 9.51
CA PRO A 482 16.33 0.57 10.49
C PRO A 482 16.15 -0.13 11.83
N LEU A 483 16.06 -1.48 11.86
CA LEU A 483 15.86 -2.26 13.08
C LEU A 483 17.09 -2.28 14.01
N ALA A 484 18.28 -1.93 13.53
CA ALA A 484 19.47 -1.84 14.36
C ALA A 484 19.32 -0.82 15.50
N ARG A 485 18.43 0.16 15.32
CA ARG A 485 18.11 1.20 16.33
C ARG A 485 16.84 0.90 17.12
N PHE A 486 16.12 -0.18 16.79
CA PHE A 486 14.89 -0.53 17.48
C PHE A 486 15.17 -1.13 18.86
N ALA A 487 14.55 -0.56 19.89
CA ALA A 487 14.68 -1.05 21.25
C ALA A 487 13.81 -2.31 21.45
N PHE A 488 14.37 -3.48 21.14
CA PHE A 488 13.70 -4.76 21.36
C PHE A 488 13.48 -5.03 22.85
N CYS A 489 12.33 -5.53 23.20
CA CYS A 489 12.02 -5.98 24.56
C CYS A 489 11.54 -7.44 24.58
N LYS A 490 11.58 -8.08 25.77
CA LYS A 490 11.24 -9.50 25.91
C LYS A 490 9.80 -9.81 25.51
N SER A 491 8.88 -8.87 25.63
CA SER A 491 7.48 -9.03 25.23
C SER A 491 7.26 -9.01 23.72
N ASP A 492 8.24 -8.55 22.92
CA ASP A 492 8.11 -8.53 21.47
C ASP A 492 8.15 -9.93 20.86
N CYS A 493 8.84 -10.85 21.54
CA CYS A 493 9.09 -12.22 21.09
C CYS A 493 8.14 -13.24 21.75
N ARG A 494 7.14 -12.80 22.53
CA ARG A 494 6.26 -13.69 23.32
C ARG A 494 4.81 -13.30 23.20
N GLY A 495 3.94 -14.31 23.26
CA GLY A 495 2.49 -14.16 23.24
C GLY A 495 1.88 -14.57 21.89
N ASN A 496 0.58 -14.44 21.79
CA ASN A 496 -0.17 -14.89 20.61
C ASN A 496 0.11 -14.05 19.34
N TYR A 497 0.72 -12.85 19.49
CA TYR A 497 1.06 -11.93 18.40
C TYR A 497 2.31 -11.16 18.80
N PRO A 498 3.50 -11.72 18.63
CA PRO A 498 4.73 -11.02 18.91
C PRO A 498 4.89 -9.83 17.95
N ALA A 499 5.22 -8.68 18.52
CA ALA A 499 5.43 -7.45 17.71
C ALA A 499 6.54 -7.64 16.67
N GLU A 500 7.51 -8.54 16.95
CA GLU A 500 8.61 -8.84 16.04
C GLU A 500 8.16 -9.39 14.67
N GLU A 501 6.98 -10.03 14.60
CA GLU A 501 6.44 -10.54 13.34
C GLU A 501 6.06 -9.43 12.34
N PHE A 502 5.82 -8.21 12.82
CA PHE A 502 5.50 -7.05 11.97
C PHE A 502 6.74 -6.21 11.62
N LEU A 503 7.84 -6.36 12.35
CA LEU A 503 8.99 -5.47 12.23
C LEU A 503 9.74 -5.58 10.89
N PRO A 504 10.01 -6.75 10.30
CA PRO A 504 10.76 -6.83 9.04
C PRO A 504 10.08 -6.12 7.88
N PRO A 505 8.75 -6.30 7.60
CA PRO A 505 8.07 -5.56 6.56
C PRO A 505 8.04 -4.04 6.80
N LEU A 506 7.84 -3.61 8.05
CA LEU A 506 7.85 -2.18 8.39
C LEU A 506 9.24 -1.55 8.26
N ALA A 507 10.29 -2.31 8.58
CA ALA A 507 11.66 -1.85 8.37
C ALA A 507 12.00 -1.72 6.88
N ALA A 508 11.62 -2.71 6.08
CA ALA A 508 11.80 -2.67 4.63
C ALA A 508 11.05 -1.47 4.04
N GLN A 509 9.81 -1.23 4.47
CA GLN A 509 9.02 -0.08 4.06
C GLN A 509 9.70 1.25 4.43
N ALA A 510 10.21 1.37 5.67
CA ALA A 510 10.94 2.57 6.10
C ALA A 510 12.22 2.80 5.30
N GLY A 511 12.83 1.75 4.77
CA GLY A 511 13.95 1.79 3.84
C GLY A 511 13.57 2.07 2.39
N GLY A 512 12.28 2.31 2.09
CA GLY A 512 11.78 2.56 0.73
C GLY A 512 11.55 1.29 -0.10
N TYR A 513 11.53 0.11 0.53
CA TYR A 513 11.39 -1.18 -0.15
C TYR A 513 10.02 -1.79 0.03
N LEU A 514 9.52 -2.39 -1.04
CA LEU A 514 8.33 -3.25 -1.03
C LEU A 514 8.64 -4.65 -0.50
N THR A 515 7.60 -5.34 -0.05
CA THR A 515 7.64 -6.74 0.38
C THR A 515 6.98 -7.64 -0.67
N ALA A 516 7.63 -8.74 -1.04
CA ALA A 516 7.12 -9.76 -1.94
C ALA A 516 6.85 -11.07 -1.19
N PHE A 517 5.93 -11.89 -1.74
CA PHE A 517 5.69 -13.25 -1.27
C PHE A 517 6.29 -14.25 -2.27
N SER A 518 7.11 -15.16 -1.78
CA SER A 518 7.52 -16.34 -2.54
C SER A 518 6.54 -17.47 -2.24
N CYS A 519 5.75 -17.86 -3.23
CA CYS A 519 4.70 -18.85 -3.08
C CYS A 519 4.73 -19.83 -4.27
N ARG A 520 5.04 -21.11 -3.98
CA ARG A 520 5.00 -22.16 -5.00
C ARG A 520 3.59 -22.34 -5.52
N ALA A 521 3.42 -22.58 -6.82
CA ALA A 521 2.11 -22.69 -7.47
C ALA A 521 1.18 -23.70 -6.78
N HIS A 522 1.68 -24.89 -6.40
CA HIS A 522 0.87 -25.88 -5.69
C HIS A 522 0.42 -25.40 -4.31
N THR A 523 1.26 -24.63 -3.59
CA THR A 523 0.89 -24.03 -2.30
C THR A 523 -0.17 -22.96 -2.51
N ALA A 524 -0.03 -22.13 -3.55
CA ALA A 524 -1.02 -21.12 -3.90
C ALA A 524 -2.38 -21.76 -4.24
N PHE A 525 -2.40 -22.86 -5.00
CA PHE A 525 -3.64 -23.58 -5.30
C PHE A 525 -4.30 -24.17 -4.05
N ASN A 526 -3.52 -24.72 -3.12
CA ASN A 526 -4.05 -25.22 -1.86
C ASN A 526 -4.62 -24.10 -0.99
N LEU A 527 -3.93 -22.96 -0.91
CA LEU A 527 -4.44 -21.79 -0.20
C LEU A 527 -5.74 -21.28 -0.82
N LEU A 528 -5.81 -21.18 -2.15
CA LEU A 528 -7.01 -20.77 -2.86
C LEU A 528 -8.17 -21.75 -2.65
N ALA A 529 -7.92 -23.06 -2.72
CA ALA A 529 -8.92 -24.09 -2.45
C ALA A 529 -9.45 -23.99 -1.01
N ASN A 530 -8.58 -23.78 -0.04
CA ASN A 530 -8.96 -23.60 1.35
C ASN A 530 -9.79 -22.32 1.56
N GLU A 531 -9.40 -21.20 0.92
CA GLU A 531 -10.20 -19.95 0.96
C GLU A 531 -11.58 -20.16 0.31
N SER A 532 -11.65 -20.87 -0.82
CA SER A 532 -12.91 -21.19 -1.49
C SER A 532 -13.82 -22.05 -0.63
N ASN A 533 -13.27 -23.08 0.02
CA ASN A 533 -14.02 -23.94 0.94
C ASN A 533 -14.54 -23.13 2.13
N LEU A 534 -13.72 -22.26 2.68
CA LEU A 534 -14.09 -21.39 3.79
C LEU A 534 -15.23 -20.42 3.42
N LEU A 535 -15.17 -19.84 2.22
CA LEU A 535 -16.24 -18.99 1.69
C LEU A 535 -17.52 -19.79 1.43
N THR A 536 -17.42 -21.04 0.98
CA THR A 536 -18.56 -21.94 0.79
C THR A 536 -19.24 -22.24 2.13
N GLU A 537 -18.48 -22.65 3.13
CA GLU A 537 -19.00 -22.87 4.49
C GLU A 537 -19.61 -21.60 5.08
N TYR A 538 -19.00 -20.45 4.86
CA TYR A 538 -19.54 -19.16 5.26
C TYR A 538 -20.88 -18.86 4.57
N ASN A 539 -20.97 -19.08 3.25
CA ASN A 539 -22.20 -18.90 2.49
C ASN A 539 -23.30 -19.87 2.92
N GLU A 540 -22.96 -21.14 3.23
CA GLU A 540 -23.90 -22.12 3.78
C GLU A 540 -24.47 -21.68 5.13
N LEU A 541 -23.61 -21.15 6.02
CA LEU A 541 -24.05 -20.56 7.28
C LEU A 541 -25.01 -19.37 7.07
N TRP A 542 -24.78 -18.55 6.02
CA TRP A 542 -25.66 -17.44 5.66
C TRP A 542 -26.95 -17.89 4.97
N ALA A 543 -26.89 -18.92 4.13
CA ALA A 543 -28.02 -19.44 3.37
C ALA A 543 -28.97 -20.32 4.20
N THR A 544 -28.52 -20.85 5.33
CA THR A 544 -29.36 -21.67 6.21
C THR A 544 -30.61 -20.90 6.62
N PRO A 545 -31.84 -21.39 6.26
CA PRO A 545 -33.09 -20.67 6.57
C PRO A 545 -33.23 -20.53 8.07
N ILE A 546 -33.16 -19.32 8.56
CA ILE A 546 -33.39 -19.04 9.96
C ILE A 546 -34.80 -18.55 10.11
N ARG A 547 -35.56 -19.17 11.01
CA ARG A 547 -36.90 -18.72 11.43
C ARG A 547 -36.82 -17.26 11.87
N ARG A 548 -37.74 -16.45 11.31
CA ARG A 548 -37.75 -14.99 11.32
C ARG A 548 -37.64 -14.37 12.71
N GLY A 549 -36.67 -13.43 12.89
CA GLY A 549 -36.57 -12.55 14.06
C GLY A 549 -35.26 -11.76 14.05
N PRO A 550 -35.12 -10.58 14.70
CA PRO A 550 -33.89 -9.80 14.80
C PRO A 550 -32.76 -10.56 15.52
N ASP A 551 -33.08 -11.55 16.35
CA ASP A 551 -32.10 -12.48 16.97
C ASP A 551 -31.32 -13.32 15.95
N THR A 552 -31.80 -13.37 14.73
CA THR A 552 -31.27 -14.15 13.62
C THR A 552 -29.89 -13.66 13.17
N VAL A 553 -29.70 -12.35 13.06
CA VAL A 553 -28.42 -11.76 12.63
C VAL A 553 -27.35 -11.94 13.71
N ILE A 554 -27.76 -11.72 14.97
CA ILE A 554 -26.87 -11.92 16.14
C ILE A 554 -26.51 -13.40 16.28
N PHE A 555 -27.48 -14.31 16.06
CA PHE A 555 -27.22 -15.75 16.09
C PHE A 555 -26.29 -16.20 14.94
N ARG A 556 -26.46 -15.65 13.73
CA ARG A 556 -25.56 -15.91 12.60
C ARG A 556 -24.16 -15.36 12.85
N MET A 557 -24.05 -14.14 13.31
CA MET A 557 -22.76 -13.57 13.71
C MET A 557 -22.12 -14.38 14.84
N LYS A 558 -22.94 -14.91 15.75
CA LYS A 558 -22.48 -15.78 16.82
C LYS A 558 -22.08 -17.17 16.29
N ALA A 559 -22.84 -17.78 15.39
CA ALA A 559 -22.50 -19.05 14.74
C ALA A 559 -21.26 -18.93 13.84
N ILE A 560 -21.14 -17.85 13.08
CA ILE A 560 -19.92 -17.51 12.32
C ILE A 560 -18.75 -17.30 13.26
N ARG A 561 -18.94 -16.53 14.31
CA ARG A 561 -17.96 -16.35 15.36
C ARG A 561 -17.60 -17.69 15.99
N ASP A 562 -18.58 -18.50 16.35
CA ASP A 562 -18.40 -19.77 17.05
C ASP A 562 -17.79 -20.83 16.11
N PHE A 563 -18.11 -20.84 14.81
CA PHE A 563 -17.45 -21.67 13.80
C PHE A 563 -15.97 -21.30 13.63
N TYR A 564 -15.68 -20.00 13.54
CA TYR A 564 -14.30 -19.51 13.52
C TYR A 564 -13.58 -19.69 14.85
N TYR A 565 -14.34 -19.74 15.96
CA TYR A 565 -13.82 -19.90 17.30
C TYR A 565 -13.95 -21.34 17.81
N GLU A 566 -14.79 -22.22 17.24
CA GLU A 566 -15.01 -23.55 17.80
C GLU A 566 -13.82 -24.48 17.64
N ARG A 567 -13.09 -24.43 16.56
CA ARG A 567 -11.78 -25.09 16.50
C ARG A 567 -10.70 -24.39 17.36
N ARG A 568 -10.88 -23.12 17.65
CA ARG A 568 -10.07 -22.34 18.59
C ARG A 568 -10.67 -22.26 19.99
N PHE A 569 -11.97 -22.42 20.12
CA PHE A 569 -12.71 -22.07 21.34
C PHE A 569 -12.52 -23.10 22.45
N GLN A 570 -12.37 -24.36 22.15
CA GLN A 570 -11.95 -25.34 23.17
C GLN A 570 -10.58 -25.01 23.75
N MET A 571 -9.66 -24.54 22.94
CA MET A 571 -8.35 -24.07 23.42
C MET A 571 -8.40 -22.66 24.02
N THR A 572 -9.17 -21.74 23.45
CA THR A 572 -9.20 -20.33 23.91
C THR A 572 -10.02 -20.15 25.18
N LEU A 573 -11.04 -20.96 25.45
CA LEU A 573 -11.68 -20.97 26.77
C LEU A 573 -10.72 -21.49 27.84
N GLN A 574 -10.01 -22.59 27.59
CA GLN A 574 -8.99 -23.07 28.52
C GLN A 574 -7.85 -22.07 28.68
N GLN A 575 -7.40 -21.43 27.59
CA GLN A 575 -6.36 -20.40 27.63
C GLN A 575 -6.87 -19.06 28.18
N ALA A 576 -8.12 -18.64 27.87
CA ALA A 576 -8.72 -17.46 28.46
C ALA A 576 -9.05 -17.65 29.94
N PHE A 577 -9.35 -18.88 30.37
CA PHE A 577 -9.48 -19.22 31.79
C PHE A 577 -8.12 -19.41 32.47
N ALA A 578 -7.08 -19.78 31.72
CA ALA A 578 -5.69 -19.80 32.17
C ALA A 578 -5.04 -18.41 32.13
N ALA A 579 -5.49 -17.49 31.26
CA ALA A 579 -5.05 -16.10 31.25
C ALA A 579 -5.53 -15.38 32.53
N LYS A 580 -4.74 -14.44 33.02
CA LYS A 580 -5.03 -13.59 34.19
C LYS A 580 -6.21 -12.61 33.91
N LEU A 581 -7.37 -13.15 33.56
CA LEU A 581 -8.60 -12.36 33.53
C LEU A 581 -9.08 -12.14 34.96
N SER A 582 -9.49 -10.92 35.26
CA SER A 582 -10.12 -10.61 36.55
C SER A 582 -11.39 -11.43 36.74
N LEU A 583 -11.75 -11.72 37.98
CA LEU A 583 -12.98 -12.45 38.31
C LEU A 583 -14.22 -11.81 37.67
N LYS A 584 -14.22 -10.48 37.56
CA LYS A 584 -15.26 -9.68 36.91
C LYS A 584 -15.34 -9.95 35.40
N GLN A 585 -14.22 -10.07 34.71
CA GLN A 585 -14.18 -10.41 33.28
C GLN A 585 -14.60 -11.85 33.01
N LYS A 586 -14.18 -12.80 33.88
CA LYS A 586 -14.61 -14.20 33.82
C LYS A 586 -16.14 -14.32 34.02
N LEU A 587 -16.67 -13.65 35.02
CA LEU A 587 -18.11 -13.61 35.29
C LEU A 587 -18.90 -12.99 34.12
N TRP A 588 -18.39 -11.92 33.53
CA TRP A 588 -19.00 -11.22 32.39
C TRP A 588 -19.07 -12.10 31.14
N ILE A 589 -17.98 -12.81 30.82
CA ILE A 589 -17.91 -13.77 29.70
C ILE A 589 -18.86 -14.95 29.96
N THR A 590 -18.92 -15.46 31.18
CA THR A 590 -19.83 -16.54 31.57
C THR A 590 -21.29 -16.10 31.43
N LEU A 591 -21.64 -14.91 31.89
CA LEU A 591 -22.98 -14.34 31.76
C LEU A 591 -23.38 -14.10 30.29
N GLN A 592 -22.47 -13.67 29.44
CA GLN A 592 -22.69 -13.52 27.98
C GLN A 592 -22.99 -14.85 27.28
N ILE A 593 -22.44 -15.94 27.77
CA ILE A 593 -22.60 -17.27 27.18
C ILE A 593 -23.93 -17.91 27.65
N TRP A 594 -24.33 -17.70 28.89
CA TRP A 594 -25.44 -18.41 29.52
C TRP A 594 -26.77 -17.64 29.52
N LEU A 595 -26.74 -16.33 29.38
CA LEU A 595 -27.95 -15.52 29.40
C LEU A 595 -28.48 -15.26 27.99
N LYS A 596 -29.84 -15.30 27.86
CA LYS A 596 -30.47 -14.80 26.63
C LYS A 596 -30.07 -13.33 26.40
N PRO A 597 -29.89 -12.90 25.14
CA PRO A 597 -29.47 -11.54 24.83
C PRO A 597 -30.26 -10.43 25.51
N GLU A 598 -31.58 -10.61 25.63
CA GLU A 598 -32.48 -9.67 26.29
C GLU A 598 -32.23 -9.56 27.80
N THR A 599 -31.91 -10.68 28.45
CA THR A 599 -31.62 -10.73 29.89
C THR A 599 -30.24 -10.11 30.16
N PHE A 600 -29.28 -10.33 29.25
CA PHE A 600 -27.94 -9.74 29.33
C PHE A 600 -27.99 -8.22 29.11
N ALA A 601 -28.80 -7.74 28.14
CA ALA A 601 -29.02 -6.31 27.90
C ALA A 601 -29.67 -5.60 29.10
N ARG A 602 -30.61 -6.26 29.78
CA ARG A 602 -31.22 -5.73 31.02
C ARG A 602 -30.21 -5.60 32.17
N LEU A 603 -29.28 -6.54 32.29
CA LEU A 603 -28.22 -6.50 33.31
C LEU A 603 -27.17 -5.43 33.05
N ARG A 604 -26.98 -5.05 31.78
CA ARG A 604 -26.04 -4.01 31.36
C ARG A 604 -26.50 -2.60 31.73
N GLY A 605 -27.78 -2.44 32.10
CA GLY A 605 -28.39 -1.15 32.46
C GLY A 605 -28.40 -0.17 31.29
N LYS A 606 -29.50 0.52 31.07
CA LYS A 606 -29.70 1.54 30.05
C LYS A 606 -28.53 2.55 29.96
N ARG A 607 -27.52 2.27 29.17
CA ARG A 607 -26.44 3.19 28.87
C ARG A 607 -25.89 3.05 27.45
N GLU A 608 -26.70 2.69 26.49
CA GLU A 608 -26.34 2.68 25.06
C GLU A 608 -27.59 2.80 24.19
N GLU A 609 -28.40 3.84 24.40
CA GLU A 609 -29.40 4.29 23.43
C GLU A 609 -28.97 5.57 22.68
N GLU A 610 -27.70 5.97 22.79
CA GLU A 610 -27.13 7.08 22.03
C GLU A 610 -25.74 6.66 21.59
N GLU A 611 -25.65 6.04 20.43
CA GLU A 611 -24.53 5.91 19.50
C GLU A 611 -24.61 4.56 18.77
N ALA A 612 -25.60 4.46 17.88
CA ALA A 612 -25.45 3.56 16.74
C ALA A 612 -24.50 4.24 15.75
N PRO A 613 -23.35 3.65 15.41
CA PRO A 613 -22.53 4.22 14.36
C PRO A 613 -23.29 4.10 13.03
N GLN A 614 -23.59 5.23 12.44
CA GLN A 614 -24.13 5.37 11.08
C GLN A 614 -23.10 4.99 9.99
N ASP A 615 -21.97 4.38 10.36
CA ASP A 615 -20.81 4.15 9.49
C ASP A 615 -20.65 2.71 8.98
N LEU A 616 -21.72 1.95 8.85
CA LEU A 616 -21.65 0.56 8.32
C LEU A 616 -22.19 0.41 6.89
N LEU A 617 -22.52 1.52 6.20
CA LEU A 617 -23.01 1.51 4.82
C LEU A 617 -22.28 2.49 3.86
N ASP A 618 -21.10 2.99 4.23
CA ASP A 618 -20.23 3.75 3.30
C ASP A 618 -18.92 3.01 2.97
#